data_6a32e265ee097c63fd97b2917c4094d4
#
_entry.id   6a32e265ee097c63fd97b2917c4094d4
#
_cell.length_a   1.000
_cell.length_b   1.000
_cell.length_c   1.000
_cell.angle_alpha   90.00
_cell.angle_beta   90.00
_cell.angle_gamma   90.00
#
_symmetry.space_group_name_H-M   'P 1'
#
loop_
_entity.id
_entity.type
_entity.pdbx_description
1 polymer ?
#
loop_
_entity_poly.entity_id
_entity_poly.type
_entity_poly.pdbx_seq_one_letter_code
_entity_poly.pdbx_strand_id
1 'polypeptide(L)'
;MLVQGDHGDHDKEVAKSVGADKTRESNTPLQVFGLAITDLRVKRGESQAAVAPRVGCDVFHLRNIEQGKENLSFDLMYAIIDYFGMLPLSKFWLFAEELAQASRKS
;
A
#
# COMPACT_ATOMS: atom_id res chain seq x y z
N MET A 1 9.44 -26.24 -19.63
CA MET A 1 9.37 -25.80 -19.12
C MET A 1 9.30 -25.28 -18.59
N LEU A 2 9.41 -25.38 -19.09
CA LEU A 2 9.32 -24.68 -18.57
C LEU A 2 9.43 -24.02 -18.04
N VAL A 3 9.54 -24.15 -18.49
CA VAL A 3 9.57 -23.32 -17.94
C VAL A 3 9.75 -22.61 -17.54
N GLN A 4 9.87 -22.66 -17.89
CA GLN A 4 9.98 -21.85 -17.53
C GLN A 4 10.10 -21.08 -17.25
N GLY A 5 10.26 -21.57 -17.94
CA GLY A 5 10.23 -20.77 -17.66
C GLY A 5 10.37 -20.02 -17.55
N ASP A 6 10.45 -20.02 -17.99
CA ASP A 6 10.44 -19.15 -17.81
C ASP A 6 10.50 -18.51 -17.47
N HIS A 7 10.61 -18.80 -17.82
CA HIS A 7 10.49 -17.86 -17.36
C HIS A 7 10.69 -17.08 -16.88
N GLY A 8 10.97 -17.71 -17.34
CA GLY A 8 11.11 -16.95 -16.89
C GLY A 8 11.35 -16.02 -16.88
N ASP A 9 11.51 -16.12 -17.55
CA ASP A 9 11.68 -15.13 -17.44
C ASP A 9 11.25 -14.43 -17.60
N HIS A 10 10.79 -14.77 -18.01
CA HIS A 10 10.24 -13.82 -17.97
C HIS A 10 9.77 -13.24 -17.29
N ASP A 11 9.69 -13.75 -17.23
CA ASP A 11 9.28 -12.94 -16.45
C ASP A 11 9.83 -12.16 -15.95
N LYS A 12 10.58 -12.34 -16.16
CA LYS A 12 11.07 -11.43 -15.65
C LYS A 12 11.18 -10.45 -16.04
N GLU A 13 11.00 -10.42 -16.92
CA GLU A 13 10.90 -9.38 -17.25
C GLU A 13 10.01 -8.79 -17.20
N VAL A 14 9.53 -9.25 -17.14
CA VAL A 14 8.64 -8.66 -16.97
C VAL A 14 8.62 -7.93 -16.08
N ALA A 15 9.10 -8.10 -15.46
CA ALA A 15 9.07 -7.31 -14.55
C ALA A 15 9.93 -6.36 -14.65
N LYS A 16 10.59 -6.20 -15.35
CA LYS A 16 11.31 -5.25 -15.27
C LYS A 16 11.07 -4.29 -15.89
N SER A 17 10.80 -4.42 -16.50
CA SER A 17 10.55 -3.40 -16.94
C SER A 17 9.70 -2.87 -16.35
N VAL A 18 9.39 -3.27 -15.83
CA VAL A 18 8.57 -2.79 -15.28
C VAL A 18 8.79 -1.87 -14.54
N GLY A 19 9.54 -1.64 -14.28
CA GLY A 19 9.59 -0.85 -13.45
C GLY A 19 9.84 0.44 -13.55
N ALA A 20 10.80 0.86 -13.99
CA ALA A 20 11.20 2.15 -13.88
C ALA A 20 10.38 3.12 -14.47
N ASP A 21 10.00 3.02 -15.61
CA ASP A 21 9.24 3.98 -16.18
C ASP A 21 7.99 4.12 -15.65
N LYS A 22 7.39 3.08 -15.30
CA LYS A 22 6.13 3.17 -14.82
C LYS A 22 6.06 3.83 -13.58
N THR A 23 7.04 3.79 -12.79
CA THR A 23 6.96 4.35 -11.47
C THR A 23 6.89 5.82 -11.48
N ARG A 24 7.18 6.49 -12.55
CA ARG A 24 7.05 7.91 -12.54
C ARG A 24 5.63 8.34 -12.55
N GLU A 25 4.74 7.55 -13.06
CA GLU A 25 3.38 7.94 -13.14
C GLU A 25 2.47 7.10 -12.34
N SER A 26 2.94 6.01 -11.78
CA SER A 26 2.10 5.16 -10.98
C SER A 26 2.67 5.01 -9.63
N ASN A 27 1.84 4.87 -8.66
CA ASN A 27 2.28 4.61 -7.30
C ASN A 27 2.64 3.15 -7.14
N THR A 28 3.62 2.88 -6.29
CA THR A 28 3.92 1.51 -5.91
C THR A 28 2.81 0.99 -5.00
N PRO A 29 2.69 -0.31 -4.82
CA PRO A 29 1.70 -0.83 -3.88
C PRO A 29 1.84 -0.27 -2.48
N LEU A 30 3.06 -0.05 -2.01
CA LEU A 30 3.25 0.53 -0.69
C LEU A 30 2.77 1.97 -0.65
N GLN A 31 2.96 2.72 -1.72
CA GLN A 31 2.47 4.09 -1.77
C GLN A 31 0.95 4.12 -1.84
N VAL A 32 0.34 3.21 -2.58
CA VAL A 32 -1.11 3.11 -2.64
C VAL A 32 -1.67 2.82 -1.25
N PHE A 33 -1.06 1.87 -0.54
CA PHE A 33 -1.47 1.53 0.81
C PHE A 33 -1.34 2.74 1.72
N GLY A 34 -0.20 3.43 1.65
CA GLY A 34 0.07 4.59 2.51
C GLY A 34 -0.91 5.72 2.28
N LEU A 35 -1.25 6.00 1.03
CA LEU A 35 -2.22 7.02 0.72
C LEU A 35 -3.58 6.69 1.31
N ALA A 36 -3.97 5.44 1.19
CA ALA A 36 -5.30 5.02 1.65
C ALA A 36 -5.42 5.14 3.15
N ILE A 37 -4.42 4.68 3.90
CA ILE A 37 -4.55 4.74 5.35
C ILE A 37 -4.39 6.16 5.88
N THR A 38 -3.62 6.99 5.20
CA THR A 38 -3.52 8.40 5.56
C THR A 38 -4.88 9.06 5.40
N ASP A 39 -5.54 8.81 4.28
CA ASP A 39 -6.85 9.38 4.02
C ASP A 39 -7.87 8.94 5.07
N LEU A 40 -7.90 7.66 5.38
CA LEU A 40 -8.83 7.15 6.38
C LEU A 40 -8.56 7.74 7.75
N ARG A 41 -7.29 7.84 8.12
CA ARG A 41 -6.91 8.38 9.42
C ARG A 41 -7.29 9.87 9.54
N VAL A 42 -6.97 10.63 8.52
CA VAL A 42 -7.23 12.07 8.54
C VAL A 42 -8.74 12.34 8.57
N LYS A 43 -9.51 11.57 7.83
CA LYS A 43 -10.95 11.74 7.83
C LYS A 43 -11.58 11.43 9.18
N ARG A 44 -10.92 10.57 9.95
CA ARG A 44 -11.41 10.27 11.29
C ARG A 44 -10.87 11.25 12.34
N GLY A 45 -10.02 12.17 11.92
CA GLY A 45 -9.45 13.15 12.83
C GLY A 45 -8.46 12.55 13.82
N GLU A 46 -7.82 11.44 13.46
CA GLU A 46 -6.90 10.77 14.37
C GLU A 46 -5.46 11.06 14.01
N SER A 47 -4.62 11.22 15.03
CA SER A 47 -3.19 11.47 14.80
C SER A 47 -2.48 10.15 14.57
N GLN A 48 -1.28 10.23 13.99
CA GLN A 48 -0.45 9.04 13.85
C GLN A 48 -0.12 8.45 15.23
N ALA A 49 0.12 9.30 16.20
CA ALA A 49 0.45 8.84 17.55
C ALA A 49 -0.71 8.10 18.20
N ALA A 50 -1.93 8.46 17.87
CA ALA A 50 -3.09 7.79 18.43
C ALA A 50 -3.32 6.44 17.77
N VAL A 51 -3.11 6.35 16.47
CA VAL A 51 -3.42 5.14 15.72
C VAL A 51 -2.34 4.07 15.90
N ALA A 52 -1.07 4.46 15.92
CA ALA A 52 0.02 3.50 15.91
C ALA A 52 -0.11 2.40 16.98
N PRO A 53 -0.30 2.73 18.25
CA PRO A 53 -0.40 1.67 19.24
C PRO A 53 -1.64 0.81 19.06
N ARG A 54 -2.69 1.35 18.49
CA ARG A 54 -3.93 0.61 18.31
C ARG A 54 -3.81 -0.45 17.23
N VAL A 55 -2.90 -0.26 16.28
CA VAL A 55 -2.68 -1.26 15.23
C VAL A 55 -1.44 -2.10 15.50
N GLY A 56 -0.69 -1.78 16.55
CA GLY A 56 0.43 -2.63 16.96
C GLY A 56 1.78 -2.21 16.42
N CYS A 57 1.99 -0.93 16.16
CA CYS A 57 3.31 -0.47 15.75
C CYS A 57 3.63 0.86 16.42
N ASP A 58 4.86 1.34 16.26
CA ASP A 58 5.19 2.64 16.82
C ASP A 58 4.91 3.73 15.81
N VAL A 59 4.90 4.97 16.26
CA VAL A 59 4.50 6.10 15.43
C VAL A 59 5.46 6.31 14.26
N PHE A 60 6.75 6.05 14.49
CA PHE A 60 7.73 6.25 13.45
C PHE A 60 7.50 5.26 12.32
N HIS A 61 7.20 4.02 12.67
CA HIS A 61 6.89 2.99 11.69
C HIS A 61 5.62 3.36 10.91
N LEU A 62 4.58 3.83 11.61
CA LEU A 62 3.35 4.21 10.93
C LEU A 62 3.60 5.37 9.97
N ARG A 63 4.40 6.33 10.37
CA ARG A 63 4.73 7.45 9.51
C ARG A 63 5.39 6.96 8.22
N ASN A 64 6.34 6.05 8.32
CA ASN A 64 7.02 5.52 7.14
C ASN A 64 6.09 4.69 6.27
N ILE A 65 5.17 3.96 6.88
CA ILE A 65 4.17 3.20 6.12
C ILE A 65 3.28 4.16 5.33
N GLU A 66 2.85 5.24 5.96
CA GLU A 66 1.99 6.21 5.28
C GLU A 66 2.69 6.88 4.10
N GLN A 67 4.00 6.99 4.18
CA GLN A 67 4.78 7.60 3.10
C GLN A 67 5.19 6.58 2.04
N GLY A 68 4.84 5.32 2.22
CA GLY A 68 5.19 4.30 1.24
C GLY A 68 6.66 3.95 1.25
N LYS A 69 7.35 4.19 2.37
CA LYS A 69 8.76 4.01 2.45
C LYS A 69 9.23 2.72 3.07
N GLU A 70 8.34 1.99 3.66
CA GLU A 70 8.75 0.84 4.44
C GLU A 70 7.79 -0.31 4.25
N ASN A 71 8.32 -1.51 4.06
CA ASN A 71 7.48 -2.69 3.98
C ASN A 71 6.84 -2.98 5.32
N LEU A 72 5.73 -3.65 5.28
CA LEU A 72 5.08 -4.06 6.52
C LEU A 72 4.62 -5.50 6.36
N SER A 73 4.48 -6.20 7.46
CA SER A 73 4.05 -7.58 7.43
C SER A 73 2.58 -7.66 7.02
N PHE A 74 2.19 -8.81 6.52
CA PHE A 74 0.79 -9.02 6.18
C PHE A 74 -0.08 -8.86 7.42
N ASP A 75 0.39 -9.33 8.56
CA ASP A 75 -0.37 -9.21 9.81
C ASP A 75 -0.60 -7.75 10.19
N LEU A 76 0.42 -6.91 10.04
CA LEU A 76 0.27 -5.50 10.36
C LEU A 76 -0.67 -4.82 9.35
N MET A 77 -0.54 -5.16 8.09
CA MET A 77 -1.41 -4.62 7.07
C MET A 77 -2.86 -4.96 7.38
N TYR A 78 -3.12 -6.21 7.73
CA TYR A 78 -4.46 -6.67 8.06
C TYR A 78 -5.00 -5.93 9.29
N ALA A 79 -4.17 -5.75 10.31
CA ALA A 79 -4.57 -5.04 11.52
C ALA A 79 -4.95 -3.60 11.23
N ILE A 80 -4.21 -2.95 10.37
CA ILE A 80 -4.49 -1.57 10.00
C ILE A 80 -5.81 -1.48 9.23
N ILE A 81 -6.01 -2.36 8.27
CA ILE A 81 -7.23 -2.36 7.46
C ILE A 81 -8.45 -2.66 8.34
N ASP A 82 -8.30 -3.60 9.26
CA ASP A 82 -9.36 -3.94 10.18
C ASP A 82 -9.68 -2.78 11.11
N TYR A 83 -8.65 -2.10 11.61
CA TYR A 83 -8.85 -0.96 12.50
C TYR A 83 -9.72 0.10 11.84
N PHE A 84 -9.52 0.32 10.54
CA PHE A 84 -10.29 1.32 9.82
C PHE A 84 -11.63 0.76 9.27
N GLY A 85 -11.95 -0.49 9.59
CA GLY A 85 -13.23 -1.05 9.20
C GLY A 85 -13.38 -1.33 7.72
N MET A 86 -12.28 -1.61 7.06
CA MET A 86 -12.27 -1.78 5.60
C MET A 86 -12.13 -3.22 5.14
N LEU A 87 -12.45 -4.17 6.00
CA LEU A 87 -12.49 -5.55 5.56
C LEU A 87 -13.80 -5.82 4.82
N PRO A 88 -13.82 -6.69 3.85
CA PRO A 88 -12.75 -7.58 3.44
C PRO A 88 -11.66 -6.84 2.67
N LEU A 89 -10.53 -7.47 2.48
CA LEU A 89 -9.38 -6.83 1.83
C LEU A 89 -9.71 -6.28 0.45
N SER A 90 -10.58 -6.95 -0.29
CA SER A 90 -10.95 -6.47 -1.60
C SER A 90 -11.62 -5.09 -1.55
N LYS A 91 -12.40 -4.85 -0.49
CA LYS A 91 -13.04 -3.56 -0.31
C LYS A 91 -11.98 -2.47 -0.11
N PHE A 92 -10.98 -2.75 0.74
CA PHE A 92 -9.92 -1.80 1.00
C PHE A 92 -9.14 -1.49 -0.27
N TRP A 93 -8.75 -2.53 -1.02
CA TRP A 93 -7.90 -2.31 -2.18
C TRP A 93 -8.63 -1.60 -3.31
N LEU A 94 -9.93 -1.83 -3.46
CA LEU A 94 -10.70 -1.07 -4.42
C LEU A 94 -10.69 0.41 -4.05
N PHE A 95 -10.93 0.72 -2.79
CA PHE A 95 -10.89 2.10 -2.31
C PHE A 95 -9.51 2.71 -2.55
N ALA A 96 -8.47 1.96 -2.20
CA ALA A 96 -7.10 2.47 -2.30
C ALA A 96 -6.71 2.77 -3.75
N GLU A 97 -7.09 1.88 -4.66
CA GLU A 97 -6.75 2.08 -6.05
C GLU A 97 -7.51 3.26 -6.64
N GLU A 98 -8.76 3.43 -6.27
CA GLU A 98 -9.54 4.56 -6.74
C GLU A 98 -8.98 5.87 -6.23
N LEU A 99 -8.55 5.89 -4.98
CA LEU A 99 -7.95 7.07 -4.39
C LEU A 99 -6.64 7.41 -5.10
N ALA A 100 -5.83 6.41 -5.38
CA ALA A 100 -4.56 6.64 -6.05
C ALA A 100 -4.76 7.19 -7.46
N GLN A 101 -5.79 6.71 -8.15
CA GLN A 101 -6.07 7.24 -9.46
C GLN A 101 -6.54 8.66 -9.42
N ALA A 102 -7.36 9.00 -8.48
CA ALA A 102 -7.83 10.37 -8.32
C ALA A 102 -6.68 11.31 -8.00
N SER A 103 -5.75 10.85 -7.17
CA SER A 103 -4.61 11.64 -6.81
C SER A 103 -3.72 11.92 -8.02
N ARG A 104 -3.55 10.93 -8.87
CA ARG A 104 -2.73 11.12 -10.06
C ARG A 104 -3.35 12.08 -11.06
N LYS A 105 -4.66 12.15 -11.10
CA LYS A 105 -5.33 13.03 -12.00
C LYS A 105 -5.35 14.46 -11.56
N SER A 106 -5.16 14.70 -10.33
CA SER A 106 -5.15 16.04 -9.84
C SER A 106 -3.78 16.60 -9.91
#